data_437852d68e0e0e600d3f29504aaa6349
#
_entry.id   437852d68e0e0e600d3f29504aaa6349
#
_cell.length_a   1.000
_cell.length_b   1.000
_cell.length_c   1.000
_cell.angle_alpha   90.00
_cell.angle_beta   90.00
_cell.angle_gamma   90.00
#
_symmetry.space_group_name_H-M   'P 1'
#
loop_
_entity.id
_entity.type
_entity.pdbx_description
1 polymer ?
#
loop_
_entity_poly.entity_id
_entity_poly.type
_entity_poly.pdbx_seq_one_letter_code
_entity_poly.pdbx_strand_id
1 'polypeptide(L)'
;MGLLEILGLRDEEIICSSVPPYCIPLGNKVYEWLVNEFQNSDLHVIYAFSKDYYSSAASLNEMGATWAMKHKWTGVLLPGFQFNQLDGCIDKTQIAIKLDDSDNRTLKYRLSEFKDELIKEFNLRPMSEATWERQRDDFLDRISTITEARARECKDTEEADQQHVPTVGQDDVGSIPVEPAFLLVYAAEGNGQIFRIATLGSAVQISADGKQFMADNSQRESARWQEALDMLVMWGWVKSVGRKGEVYEVTGTGYTKADWLKDGMCIDTSKEPLEELKQFEV
;
A
#
# COMPACT_ATOMS: atom_id res chain seq x y z
N MET A 1 10.78 13.86 8.28
CA MET A 1 12.06 14.02 9.02
C MET A 1 12.51 15.47 9.04
N GLY A 2 12.77 16.14 7.93
CA GLY A 2 13.35 17.50 7.91
C GLY A 2 12.72 18.53 8.84
N LEU A 3 11.43 18.41 9.19
CA LEU A 3 10.81 19.32 10.15
C LEU A 3 11.28 19.06 11.59
N LEU A 4 11.53 17.80 11.97
CA LEU A 4 12.00 17.41 13.31
C LEU A 4 13.46 17.83 13.55
N GLU A 5 14.32 17.65 12.54
CA GLU A 5 15.71 18.10 12.56
C GLU A 5 15.83 19.61 12.79
N ILE A 6 14.96 20.38 12.13
CA ILE A 6 14.88 21.84 12.26
C ILE A 6 14.54 22.25 13.70
N LEU A 7 13.75 21.47 14.41
CA LEU A 7 13.39 21.74 15.81
C LEU A 7 14.54 21.48 16.79
N GLY A 8 15.65 20.89 16.31
CA GLY A 8 16.85 20.65 17.12
C GLY A 8 16.83 19.33 17.89
N LEU A 9 15.95 18.39 17.50
CA LEU A 9 16.03 17.00 17.94
C LEU A 9 17.33 16.37 17.39
N ARG A 10 18.03 15.63 18.23
CA ARG A 10 19.24 14.90 17.86
C ARG A 10 18.89 13.61 17.14
N ASP A 11 19.81 13.07 16.37
CA ASP A 11 19.58 11.84 15.61
C ASP A 11 19.15 10.66 16.50
N GLU A 12 19.71 10.56 17.71
CA GLU A 12 19.36 9.53 18.69
C GLU A 12 17.98 9.74 19.36
N GLU A 13 17.38 10.92 19.22
CA GLU A 13 16.03 11.23 19.74
C GLU A 13 14.93 10.99 18.71
N ILE A 14 15.30 10.62 17.49
CA ILE A 14 14.38 10.33 16.41
C ILE A 14 14.51 8.86 16.00
N ILE A 15 13.41 8.14 15.95
CA ILE A 15 13.36 6.75 15.49
C ILE A 15 12.56 6.67 14.20
N CYS A 16 13.20 6.22 13.13
CA CYS A 16 12.54 5.91 11.86
C CYS A 16 13.25 4.73 11.20
N SER A 17 12.69 3.52 11.36
CA SER A 17 13.35 2.26 11.00
C SER A 17 13.86 2.17 9.55
N SER A 18 13.28 2.97 8.64
CA SER A 18 13.56 2.93 7.19
C SER A 18 14.39 4.11 6.68
N VAL A 19 14.76 5.09 7.54
CA VAL A 19 15.43 6.32 7.10
C VAL A 19 16.73 6.57 7.88
N PRO A 20 17.92 6.41 7.26
CA PRO A 20 19.17 6.86 7.88
C PRO A 20 19.18 8.39 8.11
N PRO A 21 19.80 8.88 9.19
CA PRO A 21 20.54 8.16 10.24
C PRO A 21 19.67 7.59 11.37
N TYR A 22 18.35 7.76 11.33
CA TYR A 22 17.37 7.44 12.38
C TYR A 22 16.99 5.95 12.45
N CYS A 23 17.64 5.12 11.63
CA CYS A 23 17.34 3.69 11.56
C CYS A 23 17.83 2.92 12.78
N ILE A 24 17.22 1.75 12.98
CA ILE A 24 17.62 0.82 14.04
C ILE A 24 19.11 0.47 13.90
N PRO A 25 19.91 0.54 14.97
CA PRO A 25 21.33 0.27 14.89
C PRO A 25 21.65 -1.13 14.36
N LEU A 26 22.71 -1.25 13.57
CA LEU A 26 23.15 -2.50 12.98
C LEU A 26 23.38 -3.59 14.02
N GLY A 27 22.91 -4.81 13.76
CA GLY A 27 23.05 -5.96 14.66
C GLY A 27 21.87 -6.16 15.60
N ASN A 28 20.93 -5.23 15.71
CA ASN A 28 19.72 -5.42 16.51
C ASN A 28 18.63 -6.14 15.68
N LYS A 29 17.82 -6.93 16.37
CA LYS A 29 16.60 -7.47 15.80
C LYS A 29 15.51 -6.41 15.87
N VAL A 30 14.94 -6.05 14.73
CA VAL A 30 14.00 -4.93 14.58
C VAL A 30 12.87 -4.95 15.62
N TYR A 31 12.17 -6.06 15.73
CA TYR A 31 11.01 -6.15 16.63
C TYR A 31 11.42 -6.16 18.10
N GLU A 32 12.51 -6.84 18.50
CA GLU A 32 12.98 -6.84 19.87
C GLU A 32 13.43 -5.43 20.31
N TRP A 33 14.10 -4.72 19.40
CA TRP A 33 14.54 -3.36 19.64
C TRP A 33 13.35 -2.40 19.78
N LEU A 34 12.37 -2.46 18.87
CA LEU A 34 11.15 -1.65 18.94
C LEU A 34 10.35 -1.92 20.21
N VAL A 35 10.17 -3.18 20.59
CA VAL A 35 9.50 -3.52 21.87
C VAL A 35 10.22 -2.91 23.06
N ASN A 36 11.56 -2.95 23.07
CA ASN A 36 12.34 -2.35 24.14
C ASN A 36 12.12 -0.82 24.21
N GLU A 37 12.13 -0.12 23.06
CA GLU A 37 11.87 1.32 23.02
C GLU A 37 10.44 1.65 23.49
N PHE A 38 9.44 0.92 23.03
CA PHE A 38 8.06 1.10 23.48
C PHE A 38 7.87 0.87 24.97
N GLN A 39 8.64 -0.03 25.58
CA GLN A 39 8.53 -0.35 27.02
C GLN A 39 9.30 0.60 27.93
N ASN A 40 10.43 1.13 27.46
CA ASN A 40 11.41 1.79 28.31
C ASN A 40 11.62 3.27 28.00
N SER A 41 11.07 3.77 26.87
CA SER A 41 11.21 5.17 26.46
C SER A 41 9.87 5.89 26.50
N ASP A 42 9.90 7.19 26.84
CA ASP A 42 8.71 8.06 26.75
C ASP A 42 8.59 8.57 25.31
N LEU A 43 7.78 7.88 24.52
CA LEU A 43 7.68 8.12 23.09
C LEU A 43 6.56 9.09 22.73
N HIS A 44 6.85 9.99 21.77
CA HIS A 44 5.84 10.71 21.02
C HIS A 44 5.79 10.14 19.59
N VAL A 45 4.76 9.39 19.27
CA VAL A 45 4.64 8.70 17.99
C VAL A 45 4.00 9.62 16.94
N ILE A 46 4.64 9.78 15.79
CA ILE A 46 4.10 10.55 14.68
C ILE A 46 3.61 9.58 13.61
N TYR A 47 2.30 9.52 13.41
CA TYR A 47 1.70 8.69 12.37
C TYR A 47 1.64 9.45 11.05
N ALA A 48 2.31 8.95 10.02
CA ALA A 48 2.19 9.45 8.66
C ALA A 48 1.10 8.67 7.91
N PHE A 49 -0.15 9.02 8.13
CA PHE A 49 -1.31 8.31 7.58
C PHE A 49 -1.37 8.40 6.06
N SER A 50 -1.42 7.26 5.42
CA SER A 50 -1.52 7.08 3.98
C SER A 50 -2.14 5.72 3.67
N LYS A 51 -2.46 5.44 2.42
CA LYS A 51 -2.85 4.08 2.00
C LYS A 51 -1.74 3.07 2.31
N ASP A 52 -0.47 3.47 2.15
CA ASP A 52 0.69 2.63 2.45
C ASP A 52 0.81 2.29 3.93
N TYR A 53 0.54 3.28 4.79
CA TYR A 53 0.53 3.08 6.23
C TYR A 53 -0.45 1.95 6.62
N TYR A 54 -1.67 2.00 6.11
CA TYR A 54 -2.71 1.00 6.39
C TYR A 54 -2.47 -0.35 5.69
N SER A 55 -1.67 -0.40 4.66
CA SER A 55 -1.25 -1.63 4.01
C SER A 55 -0.05 -2.31 4.68
N SER A 56 0.58 -1.64 5.66
CA SER A 56 1.75 -2.13 6.37
C SER A 56 1.35 -2.79 7.70
N ALA A 57 1.51 -4.11 7.80
CA ALA A 57 1.30 -4.83 9.06
C ALA A 57 2.21 -4.32 10.19
N ALA A 58 3.45 -3.92 9.88
CA ALA A 58 4.36 -3.33 10.85
C ALA A 58 3.79 -2.02 11.42
N SER A 59 3.33 -1.10 10.56
CA SER A 59 2.74 0.17 10.99
C SER A 59 1.49 -0.02 11.85
N LEU A 60 0.64 -0.99 11.52
CA LEU A 60 -0.55 -1.32 12.32
C LEU A 60 -0.18 -1.92 13.68
N ASN A 61 0.86 -2.75 13.76
CA ASN A 61 1.37 -3.27 15.02
C ASN A 61 1.94 -2.16 15.91
N GLU A 62 2.68 -1.20 15.34
CA GLU A 62 3.19 -0.03 16.05
C GLU A 62 2.04 0.86 16.56
N MET A 63 0.98 1.03 15.76
CA MET A 63 -0.23 1.73 16.20
C MET A 63 -0.88 1.03 17.41
N GLY A 64 -1.02 -0.28 17.35
CA GLY A 64 -1.56 -1.09 18.45
C GLY A 64 -0.69 -1.00 19.70
N ALA A 65 0.63 -1.03 19.57
CA ALA A 65 1.58 -0.87 20.68
C ALA A 65 1.47 0.52 21.31
N THR A 66 1.44 1.58 20.52
CA THR A 66 1.26 2.96 20.98
C THR A 66 -0.02 3.11 21.79
N TRP A 67 -1.13 2.56 21.29
CA TRP A 67 -2.43 2.59 21.97
C TRP A 67 -2.39 1.81 23.28
N ALA A 68 -1.86 0.58 23.27
CA ALA A 68 -1.82 -0.28 24.45
C ALA A 68 -0.93 0.29 25.58
N MET A 69 0.17 0.93 25.21
CA MET A 69 1.13 1.54 26.16
C MET A 69 0.81 2.99 26.48
N LYS A 70 -0.23 3.56 25.85
CA LYS A 70 -0.71 4.94 26.08
C LYS A 70 0.35 6.01 25.81
N HIS A 71 1.22 5.76 24.83
CA HIS A 71 2.13 6.79 24.36
C HIS A 71 1.38 7.93 23.70
N LYS A 72 1.97 9.12 23.78
CA LYS A 72 1.47 10.27 23.01
C LYS A 72 1.63 10.03 21.52
N TRP A 73 0.74 10.63 20.75
CA TRP A 73 0.85 10.55 19.31
C TRP A 73 0.29 11.79 18.61
N THR A 74 0.79 12.07 17.42
CA THR A 74 0.27 13.09 16.51
C THR A 74 0.05 12.46 15.14
N GLY A 75 -1.15 12.65 14.60
CA GLY A 75 -1.50 12.18 13.26
C GLY A 75 -1.16 13.24 12.20
N VAL A 76 -0.49 12.80 11.14
CA VAL A 76 -0.23 13.61 9.94
C VAL A 76 -0.80 12.88 8.73
N LEU A 77 -1.82 13.45 8.09
CA LEU A 77 -2.38 12.91 6.86
C LEU A 77 -1.52 13.36 5.68
N LEU A 78 -0.95 12.39 4.98
CA LEU A 78 -0.17 12.65 3.77
C LEU A 78 -1.10 13.07 2.62
N PRO A 79 -0.58 13.79 1.61
CA PRO A 79 -1.38 14.23 0.47
C PRO A 79 -2.17 13.10 -0.19
N GLY A 80 -3.45 13.37 -0.46
CA GLY A 80 -4.40 12.39 -1.02
C GLY A 80 -5.09 11.49 -0.01
N PHE A 81 -4.73 11.52 1.28
CA PHE A 81 -5.39 10.76 2.33
C PHE A 81 -6.41 11.61 3.10
N GLN A 82 -7.59 11.06 3.42
CA GLN A 82 -8.71 11.80 4.00
C GLN A 82 -9.03 11.34 5.42
N PHE A 83 -9.63 12.22 6.24
CA PHE A 83 -10.03 11.93 7.63
C PHE A 83 -10.99 10.74 7.75
N ASN A 84 -11.89 10.56 6.79
CA ASN A 84 -12.84 9.44 6.78
C ASN A 84 -12.18 8.08 6.49
N GLN A 85 -10.92 8.06 6.07
CA GLN A 85 -10.13 6.85 5.82
C GLN A 85 -9.32 6.41 7.04
N LEU A 86 -9.35 7.22 8.12
CA LEU A 86 -8.70 6.84 9.38
C LEU A 86 -9.40 5.63 10.00
N ASP A 87 -8.61 4.64 10.43
CA ASP A 87 -9.11 3.42 11.07
C ASP A 87 -8.12 2.87 12.11
N GLY A 88 -8.54 1.85 12.87
CA GLY A 88 -7.70 1.18 13.86
C GLY A 88 -7.78 1.75 15.27
N CYS A 89 -6.72 1.53 16.06
CA CYS A 89 -6.64 1.87 17.48
C CYS A 89 -6.28 3.34 17.71
N ILE A 90 -6.99 4.26 17.06
CA ILE A 90 -6.79 5.71 17.22
C ILE A 90 -8.09 6.40 17.64
N ASP A 91 -7.97 7.48 18.38
CA ASP A 91 -9.10 8.36 18.67
C ASP A 91 -9.36 9.26 17.45
N LYS A 92 -10.40 8.95 16.69
CA LYS A 92 -10.78 9.71 15.48
C LYS A 92 -11.25 11.14 15.80
N THR A 93 -11.47 11.46 17.05
CA THR A 93 -11.80 12.83 17.50
C THR A 93 -10.55 13.68 17.74
N GLN A 94 -9.38 13.05 17.84
CA GLN A 94 -8.12 13.79 17.95
C GLN A 94 -7.80 14.49 16.63
N ILE A 95 -7.43 15.76 16.74
CA ILE A 95 -7.10 16.57 15.58
C ILE A 95 -5.78 16.11 14.97
N ALA A 96 -5.76 15.88 13.67
CA ALA A 96 -4.57 15.54 12.90
C ALA A 96 -4.22 16.68 11.91
N ILE A 97 -2.97 16.73 11.50
CA ILE A 97 -2.47 17.68 10.51
C ILE A 97 -2.68 17.12 9.11
N LYS A 98 -3.43 17.79 8.25
CA LYS A 98 -3.61 17.40 6.85
C LYS A 98 -2.68 18.22 5.96
N LEU A 99 -1.68 17.57 5.32
CA LEU A 99 -0.63 18.26 4.56
C LEU A 99 -1.09 18.86 3.22
N ASP A 100 -2.21 18.41 2.68
CA ASP A 100 -2.85 18.95 1.48
C ASP A 100 -4.16 19.68 1.81
N ASP A 101 -4.25 20.27 3.01
CA ASP A 101 -5.40 21.07 3.37
C ASP A 101 -5.53 22.29 2.44
N SER A 102 -6.70 22.49 1.88
CA SER A 102 -7.00 23.64 1.02
C SER A 102 -6.93 24.97 1.78
N ASP A 103 -7.16 24.95 3.10
CA ASP A 103 -6.92 26.11 3.96
C ASP A 103 -5.47 26.13 4.48
N ASN A 104 -4.60 26.74 3.68
CA ASN A 104 -3.20 26.92 4.02
C ASN A 104 -2.97 27.65 5.36
N ARG A 105 -3.89 28.49 5.81
CA ARG A 105 -3.80 29.17 7.11
C ARG A 105 -3.96 28.18 8.25
N THR A 106 -4.96 27.32 8.18
CA THR A 106 -5.20 26.26 9.17
C THR A 106 -4.03 25.28 9.20
N LEU A 107 -3.52 24.85 8.05
CA LEU A 107 -2.35 23.98 7.99
C LEU A 107 -1.11 24.62 8.67
N LYS A 108 -0.78 25.86 8.34
CA LYS A 108 0.34 26.59 8.93
C LYS A 108 0.18 26.75 10.45
N TYR A 109 -1.04 27.03 10.90
CA TYR A 109 -1.37 27.12 12.32
C TYR A 109 -1.13 25.77 13.03
N ARG A 110 -1.65 24.66 12.47
CA ARG A 110 -1.48 23.32 13.04
C ARG A 110 -0.02 22.89 13.12
N LEU A 111 0.79 23.20 12.12
CA LEU A 111 2.23 22.94 12.15
C LEU A 111 2.92 23.77 13.23
N SER A 112 2.45 25.00 13.51
CA SER A 112 3.01 25.82 14.59
C SER A 112 2.60 25.30 15.97
N GLU A 113 1.36 24.83 16.15
CA GLU A 113 0.94 24.14 17.39
C GLU A 113 1.78 22.91 17.63
N PHE A 114 2.01 22.09 16.61
CA PHE A 114 2.84 20.89 16.69
C PHE A 114 4.29 21.22 17.07
N LYS A 115 4.88 22.26 16.48
CA LYS A 115 6.21 22.76 16.87
C LYS A 115 6.22 23.12 18.36
N ASP A 116 5.25 23.91 18.83
CA ASP A 116 5.23 24.38 20.20
C ASP A 116 5.05 23.21 21.20
N GLU A 117 4.26 22.21 20.83
CA GLU A 117 4.09 20.99 21.64
C GLU A 117 5.41 20.21 21.75
N LEU A 118 6.11 19.96 20.65
CA LEU A 118 7.39 19.25 20.67
C LEU A 118 8.48 20.03 21.41
N ILE A 119 8.57 21.35 21.22
CA ILE A 119 9.52 22.20 21.96
C ILE A 119 9.28 22.07 23.47
N LYS A 120 8.04 22.11 23.90
CA LYS A 120 7.66 21.99 25.32
C LYS A 120 7.92 20.59 25.85
N GLU A 121 7.57 19.55 25.11
CA GLU A 121 7.67 18.16 25.54
C GLU A 121 9.14 17.71 25.68
N PHE A 122 9.94 18.00 24.67
CA PHE A 122 11.36 17.62 24.64
C PHE A 122 12.30 18.69 25.20
N ASN A 123 11.75 19.76 25.77
CA ASN A 123 12.52 20.88 26.31
C ASN A 123 13.56 21.43 25.33
N LEU A 124 13.15 21.57 24.07
CA LEU A 124 14.02 22.05 22.99
C LEU A 124 14.23 23.55 23.08
N ARG A 125 15.32 24.03 22.46
CA ARG A 125 15.61 25.46 22.39
C ARG A 125 14.57 26.15 21.48
N PRO A 126 13.85 27.17 21.98
CA PRO A 126 12.94 27.94 21.15
C PRO A 126 13.65 28.61 19.96
N MET A 127 13.04 28.53 18.78
CA MET A 127 13.52 29.31 17.62
C MET A 127 12.70 30.57 17.42
N SER A 128 13.25 31.53 16.66
CA SER A 128 12.50 32.74 16.30
C SER A 128 11.36 32.41 15.35
N GLU A 129 10.23 33.14 15.48
CA GLU A 129 9.08 32.92 14.59
C GLU A 129 9.46 33.12 13.11
N ALA A 130 10.27 34.11 12.79
CA ALA A 130 10.72 34.34 11.41
C ALA A 130 11.54 33.16 10.85
N THR A 131 12.34 32.49 11.69
CA THR A 131 13.07 31.27 11.30
C THR A 131 12.11 30.12 11.09
N TRP A 132 11.16 29.95 12.01
CA TRP A 132 10.14 28.90 11.90
C TRP A 132 9.30 29.05 10.64
N GLU A 133 8.75 30.25 10.39
CA GLU A 133 7.91 30.51 9.22
C GLU A 133 8.61 30.17 7.91
N ARG A 134 9.86 30.59 7.75
CA ARG A 134 10.67 30.24 6.57
C ARG A 134 10.83 28.74 6.42
N GLN A 135 11.24 28.05 7.48
CA GLN A 135 11.51 26.60 7.46
C GLN A 135 10.23 25.79 7.22
N ARG A 136 9.12 26.20 7.83
CA ARG A 136 7.81 25.61 7.61
C ARG A 136 7.37 25.77 6.15
N ASP A 137 7.53 26.96 5.61
CA ASP A 137 7.12 27.26 4.24
C ASP A 137 8.01 26.50 3.23
N ASP A 138 9.32 26.44 3.44
CA ASP A 138 10.24 25.61 2.67
C ASP A 138 9.87 24.11 2.74
N PHE A 139 9.38 23.62 3.88
CA PHE A 139 8.89 22.25 4.04
C PHE A 139 7.61 22.01 3.22
N LEU A 140 6.64 22.93 3.28
CA LEU A 140 5.40 22.82 2.53
C LEU A 140 5.62 22.87 1.02
N ASP A 141 6.53 23.71 0.54
CA ASP A 141 6.91 23.80 -0.86
C ASP A 141 7.54 22.48 -1.37
N ARG A 142 8.37 21.83 -0.54
CA ARG A 142 8.90 20.50 -0.86
C ARG A 142 7.82 19.43 -0.94
N ILE A 143 6.86 19.45 -0.01
CA ILE A 143 5.71 18.52 -0.03
C ILE A 143 4.90 18.71 -1.31
N SER A 144 4.57 19.96 -1.67
CA SER A 144 3.85 20.28 -2.91
C SER A 144 4.59 19.75 -4.14
N THR A 145 5.90 20.02 -4.23
CA THR A 145 6.74 19.56 -5.34
C THR A 145 6.73 18.03 -5.49
N ILE A 146 6.87 17.30 -4.37
CA ILE A 146 6.86 15.83 -4.35
C ILE A 146 5.47 15.31 -4.76
N THR A 147 4.42 15.94 -4.27
CA THR A 147 3.04 15.55 -4.59
C THR A 147 2.72 15.75 -6.08
N GLU A 148 3.15 16.89 -6.63
CA GLU A 148 3.00 17.18 -8.06
C GLU A 148 3.82 16.23 -8.93
N ALA A 149 5.06 15.92 -8.54
CA ALA A 149 5.91 14.96 -9.26
C ALA A 149 5.24 13.57 -9.30
N ARG A 150 4.75 13.07 -8.15
CA ARG A 150 4.02 11.79 -8.09
C ARG A 150 2.74 11.80 -8.92
N ALA A 151 1.99 12.92 -8.92
CA ALA A 151 0.80 13.05 -9.74
C ALA A 151 1.11 13.05 -11.25
N ARG A 152 2.28 13.55 -11.66
CA ARG A 152 2.76 13.46 -13.06
C ARG A 152 3.20 12.04 -13.40
N GLU A 153 3.99 11.40 -12.56
CA GLU A 153 4.40 9.99 -12.73
C GLU A 153 3.19 9.05 -12.86
N CYS A 154 2.15 9.25 -12.04
CA CYS A 154 0.91 8.48 -12.16
C CYS A 154 0.20 8.74 -13.49
N LYS A 155 0.16 9.99 -13.97
CA LYS A 155 -0.44 10.32 -15.28
C LYS A 155 0.39 9.78 -16.43
N ASP A 156 1.70 9.92 -16.37
CA ASP A 156 2.61 9.39 -17.39
C ASP A 156 2.53 7.85 -17.45
N THR A 157 2.30 7.19 -16.32
CA THR A 157 2.07 5.74 -16.25
C THR A 157 0.69 5.38 -16.80
N GLU A 158 -0.36 6.14 -16.48
CA GLU A 158 -1.70 5.96 -17.03
C GLU A 158 -1.75 6.26 -18.54
N GLU A 159 -1.00 7.26 -19.02
CA GLU A 159 -0.89 7.57 -20.44
C GLU A 159 0.02 6.56 -21.19
N ALA A 160 1.07 6.05 -20.54
CA ALA A 160 1.91 4.98 -21.09
C ALA A 160 1.15 3.64 -21.14
N ASP A 161 0.34 3.32 -20.12
CA ASP A 161 -0.54 2.15 -20.13
C ASP A 161 -1.65 2.28 -21.18
N GLN A 162 -2.13 3.50 -21.47
CA GLN A 162 -3.09 3.72 -22.56
C GLN A 162 -2.46 3.63 -23.95
N GLN A 163 -1.13 3.80 -24.09
CA GLN A 163 -0.42 3.67 -25.38
C GLN A 163 0.20 2.29 -25.61
N HIS A 164 0.25 1.43 -24.59
CA HIS A 164 0.79 0.08 -24.70
C HIS A 164 -0.16 -0.96 -24.12
N VAL A 165 -1.46 -0.87 -24.47
CA VAL A 165 -2.32 -2.04 -24.46
C VAL A 165 -1.88 -2.83 -25.70
N PRO A 166 -1.20 -3.99 -25.53
CA PRO A 166 -1.06 -4.89 -26.66
C PRO A 166 -2.48 -5.19 -27.08
N THR A 167 -2.85 -4.76 -28.27
CA THR A 167 -4.12 -5.15 -28.90
C THR A 167 -3.99 -6.66 -29.11
N VAL A 168 -4.33 -7.45 -28.09
CA VAL A 168 -4.65 -8.85 -28.31
C VAL A 168 -5.79 -8.82 -29.30
N GLY A 169 -5.54 -9.37 -30.47
CA GLY A 169 -6.47 -9.34 -31.61
C GLY A 169 -7.86 -9.64 -31.09
N GLN A 170 -8.80 -8.75 -31.42
CA GLN A 170 -10.12 -8.70 -30.78
C GLN A 170 -11.00 -9.93 -31.06
N ASP A 171 -10.53 -10.90 -31.88
CA ASP A 171 -11.41 -11.90 -32.46
C ASP A 171 -10.92 -13.36 -32.45
N ASP A 172 -9.82 -13.70 -31.75
CA ASP A 172 -9.33 -15.07 -31.69
C ASP A 172 -9.13 -15.59 -30.26
N VAL A 173 -10.12 -16.34 -29.76
CA VAL A 173 -10.07 -17.04 -28.45
C VAL A 173 -8.86 -17.97 -28.35
N GLY A 174 -8.46 -18.57 -29.48
CA GLY A 174 -7.32 -19.51 -29.54
C GLY A 174 -5.94 -18.87 -29.31
N SER A 175 -5.85 -17.53 -29.32
CA SER A 175 -4.59 -16.81 -29.07
C SER A 175 -4.33 -16.55 -27.58
N ILE A 176 -5.32 -16.79 -26.70
CA ILE A 176 -5.20 -16.55 -25.26
C ILE A 176 -4.75 -17.83 -24.56
N PRO A 177 -3.68 -17.78 -23.76
CA PRO A 177 -3.26 -18.93 -22.97
C PRO A 177 -4.37 -19.42 -22.02
N VAL A 178 -4.38 -20.72 -21.77
CA VAL A 178 -5.45 -21.37 -21.01
C VAL A 178 -5.49 -20.88 -19.54
N GLU A 179 -4.32 -20.68 -18.91
CA GLU A 179 -4.22 -20.32 -17.49
C GLU A 179 -4.83 -18.93 -17.19
N PRO A 180 -4.48 -17.84 -17.92
CA PRO A 180 -5.15 -16.56 -17.72
C PRO A 180 -6.66 -16.61 -17.98
N ALA A 181 -7.09 -17.36 -19.01
CA ALA A 181 -8.50 -17.50 -19.34
C ALA A 181 -9.26 -18.17 -18.19
N PHE A 182 -8.75 -19.28 -17.67
CA PHE A 182 -9.34 -19.98 -16.52
C PHE A 182 -9.40 -19.09 -15.29
N LEU A 183 -8.28 -18.45 -14.93
CA LEU A 183 -8.20 -17.61 -13.74
C LEU A 183 -9.22 -16.46 -13.81
N LEU A 184 -9.36 -15.83 -14.97
CA LEU A 184 -10.30 -14.74 -15.17
C LEU A 184 -11.76 -15.21 -15.10
N VAL A 185 -12.10 -16.31 -15.80
CA VAL A 185 -13.47 -16.84 -15.86
C VAL A 185 -13.95 -17.30 -14.50
N TYR A 186 -13.13 -18.04 -13.76
CA TYR A 186 -13.48 -18.47 -12.40
C TYR A 186 -13.60 -17.29 -11.41
N ALA A 187 -12.75 -16.27 -11.53
CA ALA A 187 -12.86 -15.06 -10.71
C ALA A 187 -14.15 -14.29 -11.01
N ALA A 188 -14.51 -14.14 -12.29
CA ALA A 188 -15.68 -13.39 -12.73
C ALA A 188 -17.00 -14.07 -12.35
N GLU A 189 -17.06 -15.40 -12.42
CA GLU A 189 -18.24 -16.18 -12.00
C GLU A 189 -18.42 -16.22 -10.48
N GLY A 190 -17.34 -16.04 -9.72
CA GLY A 190 -17.37 -15.96 -8.27
C GLY A 190 -17.62 -14.55 -7.76
N ASN A 191 -16.77 -14.12 -6.84
CA ASN A 191 -16.87 -12.80 -6.20
C ASN A 191 -16.09 -11.69 -6.91
N GLY A 192 -15.53 -11.95 -8.08
CA GLY A 192 -14.71 -11.02 -8.85
C GLY A 192 -13.30 -10.81 -8.29
N GLN A 193 -12.83 -11.67 -7.40
CA GLN A 193 -11.55 -11.52 -6.71
C GLN A 193 -10.62 -12.69 -6.98
N ILE A 194 -9.32 -12.36 -7.12
CA ILE A 194 -8.22 -13.31 -7.20
C ILE A 194 -7.31 -13.04 -5.99
N PHE A 195 -6.93 -14.09 -5.28
CA PHE A 195 -6.04 -14.02 -4.13
C PHE A 195 -4.69 -14.61 -4.48
N ARG A 196 -3.63 -13.88 -4.15
CA ARG A 196 -2.24 -14.31 -4.23
C ARG A 196 -1.67 -14.40 -2.83
N ILE A 197 -1.45 -15.61 -2.34
CA ILE A 197 -1.02 -15.87 -0.97
C ILE A 197 0.45 -16.30 -0.99
N ALA A 198 1.32 -15.49 -0.39
CA ALA A 198 2.74 -15.81 -0.21
C ALA A 198 2.98 -16.21 1.25
N THR A 199 3.36 -17.46 1.50
CA THR A 199 3.73 -17.94 2.83
C THR A 199 5.24 -18.14 2.90
N LEU A 200 5.86 -17.74 4.01
CA LEU A 200 7.31 -17.87 4.20
C LEU A 200 7.74 -19.35 4.06
N GLY A 201 8.61 -19.62 3.08
CA GLY A 201 9.13 -20.96 2.82
C GLY A 201 8.26 -21.85 1.94
N SER A 202 7.13 -21.38 1.42
CA SER A 202 6.26 -22.10 0.50
C SER A 202 6.13 -21.39 -0.85
N ALA A 203 5.74 -22.12 -1.89
CA ALA A 203 5.39 -21.54 -3.17
C ALA A 203 4.18 -20.58 -3.03
N VAL A 204 4.14 -19.53 -3.84
CA VAL A 204 3.00 -18.61 -3.87
C VAL A 204 1.78 -19.34 -4.41
N GLN A 205 0.68 -19.26 -3.68
CA GLN A 205 -0.61 -19.85 -4.08
C GLN A 205 -1.51 -18.80 -4.70
N ILE A 206 -2.23 -19.19 -5.75
CA ILE A 206 -3.24 -18.37 -6.41
C ILE A 206 -4.59 -19.08 -6.32
N SER A 207 -5.61 -18.34 -5.92
CA SER A 207 -6.98 -18.84 -5.80
C SER A 207 -7.98 -17.80 -6.29
N ALA A 208 -9.11 -18.25 -6.82
CA ALA A 208 -10.26 -17.43 -7.16
C ALA A 208 -11.55 -18.22 -6.84
N ASP A 209 -12.57 -17.53 -6.36
CA ASP A 209 -13.85 -18.14 -5.93
C ASP A 209 -13.67 -19.30 -4.91
N GLY A 210 -12.68 -19.19 -4.02
CA GLY A 210 -12.35 -20.22 -3.05
C GLY A 210 -11.71 -21.50 -3.62
N LYS A 211 -11.49 -21.56 -4.94
CA LYS A 211 -10.88 -22.68 -5.64
C LYS A 211 -9.38 -22.47 -5.86
N GLN A 212 -8.60 -23.53 -5.83
CA GLN A 212 -7.18 -23.53 -6.06
C GLN A 212 -6.87 -24.01 -7.49
N PHE A 213 -5.90 -23.35 -8.13
CA PHE A 213 -5.52 -23.62 -9.51
C PHE A 213 -4.25 -24.45 -9.64
N MET A 214 -3.48 -24.59 -8.56
CA MET A 214 -2.19 -25.26 -8.58
C MET A 214 -2.33 -26.75 -8.27
N ALA A 215 -1.77 -27.59 -9.13
CA ALA A 215 -1.78 -29.05 -8.94
C ALA A 215 -0.90 -29.51 -7.77
N ASP A 216 0.20 -28.79 -7.53
CA ASP A 216 1.12 -29.02 -6.42
C ASP A 216 1.70 -27.67 -5.92
N ASN A 217 2.42 -27.72 -4.78
CA ASN A 217 3.09 -26.53 -4.21
C ASN A 217 4.50 -26.34 -4.78
N SER A 218 4.76 -26.73 -6.03
CA SER A 218 6.07 -26.55 -6.66
C SER A 218 6.27 -25.08 -7.06
N GLN A 219 7.53 -24.66 -7.09
CA GLN A 219 7.88 -23.33 -7.59
C GLN A 219 7.55 -23.15 -9.07
N ARG A 220 7.52 -24.23 -9.84
CA ARG A 220 7.19 -24.22 -11.26
C ARG A 220 5.72 -23.91 -11.49
N GLU A 221 4.82 -24.59 -10.77
CA GLU A 221 3.37 -24.28 -10.81
C GLU A 221 3.07 -22.87 -10.32
N SER A 222 3.73 -22.47 -9.23
CA SER A 222 3.61 -21.10 -8.72
C SER A 222 4.02 -20.06 -9.77
N ALA A 223 5.11 -20.25 -10.48
CA ALA A 223 5.56 -19.33 -11.53
C ALA A 223 4.57 -19.28 -12.69
N ARG A 224 4.04 -20.42 -13.15
CA ARG A 224 3.03 -20.53 -14.21
C ARG A 224 1.79 -19.70 -13.92
N TRP A 225 1.25 -19.83 -12.72
CA TRP A 225 0.03 -19.11 -12.33
C TRP A 225 0.28 -17.63 -11.97
N GLN A 226 1.49 -17.29 -11.50
CA GLN A 226 1.87 -15.89 -11.34
C GLN A 226 1.98 -15.18 -12.70
N GLU A 227 2.60 -15.80 -13.70
CA GLU A 227 2.65 -15.28 -15.06
C GLU A 227 1.26 -15.09 -15.65
N ALA A 228 0.33 -16.03 -15.42
CA ALA A 228 -1.06 -15.90 -15.82
C ALA A 228 -1.74 -14.67 -15.20
N LEU A 229 -1.53 -14.45 -13.91
CA LEU A 229 -2.06 -13.28 -13.20
C LEU A 229 -1.42 -11.98 -13.71
N ASP A 230 -0.11 -11.96 -13.93
CA ASP A 230 0.60 -10.79 -14.46
C ASP A 230 0.11 -10.43 -15.88
N MET A 231 -0.20 -11.41 -16.73
CA MET A 231 -0.83 -11.19 -18.03
C MET A 231 -2.19 -10.52 -17.88
N LEU A 232 -3.04 -10.97 -16.96
CA LEU A 232 -4.36 -10.37 -16.73
C LEU A 232 -4.26 -8.92 -16.25
N VAL A 233 -3.27 -8.62 -15.41
CA VAL A 233 -2.97 -7.24 -14.97
C VAL A 233 -2.49 -6.41 -16.16
N MET A 234 -1.55 -6.91 -16.96
CA MET A 234 -1.00 -6.25 -18.15
C MET A 234 -2.09 -5.93 -19.17
N TRP A 235 -3.06 -6.82 -19.35
CA TRP A 235 -4.20 -6.59 -20.26
C TRP A 235 -5.27 -5.66 -19.68
N GLY A 236 -5.15 -5.26 -18.40
CA GLY A 236 -6.12 -4.43 -17.71
C GLY A 236 -7.44 -5.14 -17.40
N TRP A 237 -7.48 -6.48 -17.46
CA TRP A 237 -8.68 -7.28 -17.16
C TRP A 237 -8.87 -7.52 -15.67
N VAL A 238 -7.79 -7.43 -14.90
CA VAL A 238 -7.81 -7.36 -13.44
C VAL A 238 -6.93 -6.20 -12.95
N LYS A 239 -7.23 -5.69 -11.77
CA LYS A 239 -6.45 -4.65 -11.09
C LYS A 239 -6.05 -5.11 -9.70
N SER A 240 -4.87 -4.76 -9.24
CA SER A 240 -4.46 -5.00 -7.85
C SER A 240 -5.27 -4.12 -6.89
N VAL A 241 -5.77 -4.72 -5.81
CA VAL A 241 -6.46 -4.03 -4.71
C VAL A 241 -5.54 -4.07 -3.49
N GLY A 242 -4.99 -2.92 -3.14
CA GLY A 242 -3.98 -2.83 -2.09
C GLY A 242 -2.55 -2.96 -2.62
N ARG A 243 -1.56 -2.60 -1.79
CA ARG A 243 -0.16 -2.46 -2.22
C ARG A 243 0.69 -3.71 -2.13
N LYS A 244 0.21 -4.77 -1.51
CA LYS A 244 0.99 -6.01 -1.37
C LYS A 244 0.83 -6.97 -2.55
N GLY A 245 -0.05 -6.67 -3.53
CA GLY A 245 -0.35 -7.59 -4.62
C GLY A 245 -0.85 -8.94 -4.10
N GLU A 246 -1.67 -8.94 -3.05
CA GLU A 246 -2.27 -10.12 -2.46
C GLU A 246 -3.72 -10.33 -2.94
N VAL A 247 -4.40 -9.25 -3.32
CA VAL A 247 -5.79 -9.29 -3.81
C VAL A 247 -5.89 -8.52 -5.13
N TYR A 248 -6.58 -9.11 -6.08
CA TYR A 248 -6.87 -8.50 -7.38
C TYR A 248 -8.37 -8.56 -7.63
N GLU A 249 -8.92 -7.56 -8.32
CA GLU A 249 -10.32 -7.48 -8.69
C GLU A 249 -10.48 -7.46 -10.21
N VAL A 250 -11.48 -8.18 -10.69
CA VAL A 250 -11.88 -8.16 -12.10
C VAL A 250 -12.41 -6.77 -12.46
N THR A 251 -11.91 -6.20 -13.57
CA THR A 251 -12.37 -4.90 -14.09
C THR A 251 -13.65 -5.06 -14.92
N GLY A 252 -14.31 -3.94 -15.25
CA GLY A 252 -15.46 -4.00 -16.19
C GLY A 252 -15.12 -4.64 -17.54
N THR A 253 -13.94 -4.32 -18.09
CA THR A 253 -13.43 -4.98 -19.31
C THR A 253 -13.14 -6.46 -19.05
N GLY A 254 -12.62 -6.80 -17.85
CA GLY A 254 -12.35 -8.17 -17.46
C GLY A 254 -13.61 -9.03 -17.43
N TYR A 255 -14.73 -8.54 -16.90
CA TYR A 255 -16.00 -9.26 -16.92
C TYR A 255 -16.49 -9.55 -18.37
N THR A 256 -16.44 -8.54 -19.25
CA THR A 256 -16.80 -8.72 -20.66
C THR A 256 -15.92 -9.76 -21.36
N LYS A 257 -14.62 -9.77 -21.03
CA LYS A 257 -13.68 -10.75 -21.60
C LYS A 257 -13.86 -12.14 -20.98
N ALA A 258 -14.23 -12.23 -19.70
CA ALA A 258 -14.54 -13.50 -19.05
C ALA A 258 -15.74 -14.19 -19.70
N ASP A 259 -16.83 -13.45 -19.97
CA ASP A 259 -18.00 -13.98 -20.65
C ASP A 259 -17.64 -14.52 -22.05
N TRP A 260 -16.88 -13.74 -22.81
CA TRP A 260 -16.41 -14.11 -24.15
C TRP A 260 -15.50 -15.36 -24.13
N LEU A 261 -14.57 -15.47 -23.15
CA LEU A 261 -13.70 -16.62 -22.99
C LEU A 261 -14.47 -17.87 -22.55
N LYS A 262 -15.40 -17.70 -21.62
CA LYS A 262 -16.24 -18.79 -21.14
C LYS A 262 -17.00 -19.46 -22.27
N ASP A 263 -17.63 -18.66 -23.13
CA ASP A 263 -18.39 -19.15 -24.29
C ASP A 263 -17.45 -19.73 -25.34
N GLY A 264 -16.35 -19.04 -25.67
CA GLY A 264 -15.44 -19.43 -26.73
C GLY A 264 -14.60 -20.67 -26.42
N MET A 265 -14.21 -20.86 -25.16
CA MET A 265 -13.44 -22.03 -24.71
C MET A 265 -14.32 -23.11 -24.06
N CYS A 266 -15.63 -22.86 -23.90
CA CYS A 266 -16.56 -23.75 -23.22
C CYS A 266 -16.13 -24.15 -21.78
N ILE A 267 -15.63 -23.18 -20.99
CA ILE A 267 -15.15 -23.42 -19.63
C ILE A 267 -16.33 -23.68 -18.67
N ASP A 268 -16.35 -24.81 -18.00
CA ASP A 268 -17.37 -25.21 -17.03
C ASP A 268 -16.90 -24.91 -15.58
N THR A 269 -17.31 -23.74 -15.08
CA THR A 269 -16.93 -23.27 -13.74
C THR A 269 -17.62 -24.05 -12.58
N SER A 270 -18.55 -24.93 -12.86
CA SER A 270 -19.14 -25.82 -11.86
C SER A 270 -18.17 -26.91 -11.38
N LYS A 271 -17.15 -27.21 -12.19
CA LYS A 271 -16.10 -28.18 -11.87
C LYS A 271 -14.94 -27.54 -11.11
N GLU A 272 -14.07 -28.37 -10.55
CA GLU A 272 -12.80 -27.92 -10.01
C GLU A 272 -11.85 -27.50 -11.14
N PRO A 273 -11.09 -26.38 -11.01
CA PRO A 273 -10.21 -25.88 -12.07
C PRO A 273 -9.22 -26.91 -12.58
N LEU A 274 -8.64 -27.71 -11.70
CA LEU A 274 -7.68 -28.77 -12.05
C LEU A 274 -8.27 -29.95 -12.83
N GLU A 275 -9.56 -30.22 -12.67
CA GLU A 275 -10.24 -31.26 -13.46
C GLU A 275 -10.57 -30.73 -14.86
N GLU A 276 -11.02 -29.50 -14.94
CA GLU A 276 -11.38 -28.88 -16.21
C GLU A 276 -10.13 -28.57 -17.07
N LEU A 277 -9.02 -28.12 -16.46
CA LEU A 277 -7.76 -27.86 -17.18
C LEU A 277 -7.20 -29.09 -17.92
N LYS A 278 -7.37 -30.29 -17.39
CA LYS A 278 -6.92 -31.53 -18.07
C LYS A 278 -7.51 -31.75 -19.44
N GLN A 279 -8.64 -31.11 -19.75
CA GLN A 279 -9.28 -31.19 -21.07
C GLN A 279 -8.58 -30.30 -22.11
N PHE A 280 -7.76 -29.34 -21.66
CA PHE A 280 -7.03 -28.38 -22.49
C PHE A 280 -5.54 -28.68 -22.61
N GLU A 281 -5.00 -29.65 -21.88
CA GLU A 281 -3.60 -30.10 -21.91
C GLU A 281 -3.34 -31.23 -22.94
N VAL A 282 -4.04 -31.24 -24.09
CA VAL A 282 -3.84 -32.24 -25.16
C VAL A 282 -2.89 -31.75 -26.22
#